data_e2da19ded407b4b8e011a120d4708204
#
_entry.id   e2da19ded407b4b8e011a120d4708204
#
_cell.length_a   1.000
_cell.length_b   1.000
_cell.length_c   1.000
_cell.angle_alpha   90.00
_cell.angle_beta   90.00
_cell.angle_gamma   90.00
#
_symmetry.space_group_name_H-M   'P 1'
#
loop_
_entity.id
_entity.type
_entity.pdbx_description
1 polymer ?
#
loop_
_entity_poly.entity_id
_entity_poly.type
_entity_poly.pdbx_seq_one_letter_code
_entity_poly.pdbx_strand_id
1 'polypeptide(L)'
;MQVTELFVKRRHDAPLQPTDTILCSPHGIAGSVACAPFRQALIASRSIAAEWGLNPGDLRENIVVNCRCLYDLPSGTVVKIGQALLRLTFHCEPCKKILKLVEFDRIVHRRSVFGMFLNNARITLGDEFAVTQQRFEEIPYPINARIRWFLKKRGGRGAALDLVHALGLPASSGRIMPRLLAKLVKSPA
;
A
#
# COMPACT_ATOMS: atom_id res chain seq x y z
N MET A 1 -15.65 12.39 -0.85
CA MET A 1 -14.39 12.35 -0.07
C MET A 1 -13.32 13.01 -0.90
N GLN A 2 -12.22 13.50 -0.31
CA GLN A 2 -11.19 14.24 -1.05
C GLN A 2 -9.79 13.98 -0.51
N VAL A 3 -8.79 14.31 -1.34
CA VAL A 3 -7.36 14.33 -0.97
C VAL A 3 -7.10 15.54 -0.07
N THR A 4 -6.47 15.31 1.07
CA THR A 4 -6.14 16.38 2.03
C THR A 4 -4.66 16.73 2.03
N GLU A 5 -3.77 15.74 1.83
CA GLU A 5 -2.32 15.97 1.74
C GLU A 5 -1.68 15.01 0.73
N LEU A 6 -0.59 15.44 0.13
CA LEU A 6 0.22 14.66 -0.81
C LEU A 6 1.70 14.74 -0.44
N PHE A 7 2.39 13.62 -0.61
CA PHE A 7 3.81 13.50 -0.31
C PHE A 7 4.56 12.72 -1.38
N VAL A 8 5.80 13.16 -1.64
CA VAL A 8 6.76 12.45 -2.50
C VAL A 8 7.95 12.00 -1.65
N LYS A 9 8.42 10.79 -1.89
CA LYS A 9 9.59 10.23 -1.23
C LYS A 9 10.70 10.01 -2.23
N ARG A 10 11.65 10.92 -2.30
CA ARG A 10 12.72 10.90 -3.30
C ARG A 10 13.75 9.79 -3.10
N ARG A 11 14.02 9.41 -1.84
CA ARG A 11 14.99 8.37 -1.46
C ARG A 11 14.47 7.57 -0.26
N HIS A 12 14.92 6.32 -0.11
CA HIS A 12 14.46 5.42 0.97
C HIS A 12 14.74 5.95 2.37
N ASP A 13 15.84 6.66 2.55
CA ASP A 13 16.32 7.25 3.81
C ASP A 13 15.86 8.70 4.02
N ALA A 14 15.36 9.36 2.97
CA ALA A 14 14.91 10.74 3.05
C ALA A 14 13.54 10.87 3.73
N PRO A 15 13.27 12.03 4.36
CA PRO A 15 11.93 12.39 4.81
C PRO A 15 10.97 12.50 3.61
N LEU A 16 9.67 12.40 3.89
CA LEU A 16 8.62 12.75 2.93
C LEU A 16 8.66 14.26 2.65
N GLN A 17 8.43 14.63 1.41
CA GLN A 17 8.31 16.02 0.99
C GLN A 17 6.87 16.30 0.65
N PRO A 18 6.20 17.27 1.30
CA PRO A 18 4.87 17.67 0.94
C PRO A 18 4.87 18.29 -0.46
N THR A 19 3.75 18.14 -1.16
CA THR A 19 3.55 18.71 -2.50
C THR A 19 2.06 18.91 -2.74
N ASP A 20 1.71 19.88 -3.56
CA ASP A 20 0.31 20.12 -3.93
C ASP A 20 -0.16 19.21 -5.07
N THR A 21 0.78 18.57 -5.75
CA THR A 21 0.47 17.74 -6.93
C THR A 21 1.44 16.58 -7.06
N ILE A 22 0.95 15.41 -7.47
CA ILE A 22 1.74 14.27 -7.91
C ILE A 22 1.36 13.86 -9.33
N LEU A 23 2.34 13.45 -10.12
CA LEU A 23 2.14 12.77 -11.40
C LEU A 23 2.28 11.27 -11.17
N CYS A 24 1.33 10.50 -11.64
CA CYS A 24 1.31 9.05 -11.50
C CYS A 24 1.16 8.33 -12.84
N SER A 25 1.62 7.11 -12.88
CA SER A 25 1.55 6.20 -14.02
C SER A 25 1.46 4.76 -13.54
N PRO A 26 1.22 3.77 -14.42
CA PRO A 26 1.32 2.35 -14.07
C PRO A 26 2.70 1.91 -13.53
N HIS A 27 3.69 2.80 -13.55
CA HIS A 27 5.02 2.58 -12.96
C HIS A 27 5.18 3.21 -11.57
N GLY A 28 4.18 3.96 -11.07
CA GLY A 28 4.18 4.61 -9.76
C GLY A 28 4.13 6.13 -9.83
N ILE A 29 4.57 6.78 -8.75
CA ILE A 29 4.59 8.24 -8.60
C ILE A 29 5.92 8.78 -9.13
N ALA A 30 5.85 9.74 -10.06
CA ALA A 30 7.02 10.39 -10.64
C ALA A 30 7.88 11.05 -9.54
N GLY A 31 9.19 10.82 -9.61
CA GLY A 31 10.14 11.36 -8.64
C GLY A 31 10.08 10.74 -7.24
N SER A 32 9.23 9.74 -7.01
CA SER A 32 9.22 8.96 -5.78
C SER A 32 10.04 7.69 -5.92
N VAL A 33 10.52 7.14 -4.80
CA VAL A 33 11.26 5.87 -4.83
C VAL A 33 10.41 4.79 -5.49
N ALA A 34 11.04 4.04 -6.38
CA ALA A 34 10.43 2.90 -7.06
C ALA A 34 9.91 1.88 -6.04
N CYS A 35 8.72 1.39 -6.28
CA CYS A 35 8.06 0.36 -5.49
C CYS A 35 7.78 -0.86 -6.36
N ALA A 36 7.48 -1.98 -5.72
CA ALA A 36 6.97 -3.15 -6.42
C ALA A 36 5.59 -2.85 -7.06
N PRO A 37 5.17 -3.57 -8.11
CA PRO A 37 3.96 -3.27 -8.86
C PRO A 37 2.70 -3.07 -8.01
N PHE A 38 2.53 -3.84 -6.93
CA PHE A 38 1.38 -3.74 -6.03
C PHE A 38 1.56 -2.73 -4.89
N ARG A 39 2.65 -1.93 -4.88
CA ARG A 39 3.03 -1.00 -3.81
C ARG A 39 3.49 0.35 -4.34
N GLN A 40 2.76 0.90 -5.28
CA GLN A 40 3.16 2.13 -5.97
C GLN A 40 2.80 3.39 -5.19
N ALA A 41 1.71 3.36 -4.45
CA ALA A 41 1.29 4.43 -3.55
C ALA A 41 0.87 3.86 -2.20
N LEU A 42 1.07 4.61 -1.13
CA LEU A 42 0.56 4.33 0.19
C LEU A 42 -0.47 5.39 0.54
N ILE A 43 -1.70 4.96 0.85
CA ILE A 43 -2.85 5.82 1.09
C ILE A 43 -3.26 5.68 2.56
N ALA A 44 -3.47 6.80 3.24
CA ALA A 44 -3.91 6.83 4.64
C ALA A 44 -5.19 7.66 4.82
N SER A 45 -5.97 7.29 5.84
CA SER A 45 -7.12 8.06 6.29
C SER A 45 -6.69 9.13 7.27
N ARG A 46 -7.00 10.40 6.97
CA ARG A 46 -6.73 11.56 7.84
C ARG A 46 -7.36 11.41 9.22
N SER A 47 -8.64 11.03 9.26
CA SER A 47 -9.39 10.90 10.50
C SER A 47 -8.85 9.78 11.40
N ILE A 48 -8.49 8.65 10.82
CA ILE A 48 -7.94 7.50 11.57
C ILE A 48 -6.54 7.82 12.12
N ALA A 49 -5.68 8.48 11.34
CA ALA A 49 -4.37 8.92 11.83
C ALA A 49 -4.51 9.92 12.99
N ALA A 50 -5.46 10.85 12.90
CA ALA A 50 -5.73 11.83 13.95
C ALA A 50 -6.23 11.19 15.25
N GLU A 51 -6.98 10.07 15.21
CA GLU A 51 -7.38 9.30 16.41
C GLU A 51 -6.17 8.78 17.20
N TRP A 52 -5.01 8.67 16.58
CA TRP A 52 -3.76 8.24 17.20
C TRP A 52 -2.83 9.39 17.54
N GLY A 53 -3.27 10.65 17.32
CA GLY A 53 -2.43 11.83 17.51
C GLY A 53 -1.33 11.98 16.46
N LEU A 54 -1.46 11.32 15.31
CA LEU A 54 -0.46 11.37 14.23
C LEU A 54 -0.74 12.50 13.26
N ASN A 55 0.36 13.10 12.79
CA ASN A 55 0.33 14.09 11.72
C ASN A 55 0.39 13.39 10.34
N PRO A 56 -0.08 14.06 9.27
CA PRO A 56 0.15 13.61 7.91
C PRO A 56 1.64 13.40 7.63
N GLY A 57 1.99 12.27 7.02
CA GLY A 57 3.37 11.87 6.76
C GLY A 57 3.96 10.91 7.78
N ASP A 58 3.45 10.86 9.02
CA ASP A 58 3.96 9.99 10.07
C ASP A 58 3.85 8.50 9.72
N LEU A 59 2.80 8.11 9.00
CA LEU A 59 2.59 6.75 8.49
C LEU A 59 3.39 6.46 7.22
N ARG A 60 4.12 7.47 6.69
CA ARG A 60 4.95 7.42 5.48
C ARG A 60 4.13 7.23 4.20
N GLU A 61 2.91 7.70 4.22
CA GLU A 61 1.97 7.67 3.11
C GLU A 61 2.31 8.69 2.01
N ASN A 62 1.84 8.41 0.80
CA ASN A 62 1.94 9.33 -0.33
C ASN A 62 0.69 10.18 -0.49
N ILE A 63 -0.47 9.62 -0.14
CA ILE A 63 -1.77 10.25 -0.34
C ILE A 63 -2.55 10.14 0.97
N VAL A 64 -3.02 11.26 1.48
CA VAL A 64 -3.93 11.32 2.63
C VAL A 64 -5.31 11.71 2.14
N VAL A 65 -6.33 10.99 2.59
CA VAL A 65 -7.72 11.23 2.20
C VAL A 65 -8.64 11.35 3.42
N ASN A 66 -9.69 12.15 3.31
CA ASN A 66 -10.72 12.23 4.36
C ASN A 66 -11.77 11.11 4.22
N CYS A 67 -11.31 9.87 4.07
CA CYS A 67 -12.14 8.69 3.92
C CYS A 67 -12.02 7.80 5.17
N ARG A 68 -13.03 7.83 6.06
CA ARG A 68 -13.02 7.04 7.30
C ARG A 68 -13.11 5.53 7.03
N CYS A 69 -13.86 5.14 6.00
CA CYS A 69 -14.03 3.74 5.61
C CYS A 69 -12.92 3.21 4.66
N LEU A 70 -11.82 3.93 4.49
CA LEU A 70 -10.73 3.52 3.59
C LEU A 70 -10.27 2.08 3.83
N TYR A 71 -10.16 1.69 5.10
CA TYR A 71 -9.62 0.39 5.51
C TYR A 71 -10.64 -0.74 5.44
N ASP A 72 -11.92 -0.42 5.27
CA ASP A 72 -13.01 -1.39 5.08
C ASP A 72 -13.21 -1.75 3.60
N LEU A 73 -12.55 -1.00 2.70
CA LEU A 73 -12.62 -1.27 1.26
C LEU A 73 -11.85 -2.56 0.93
N PRO A 74 -12.48 -3.54 0.27
CA PRO A 74 -11.83 -4.80 -0.10
C PRO A 74 -10.63 -4.58 -1.02
N SER A 75 -9.63 -5.44 -0.93
CA SER A 75 -8.58 -5.54 -1.94
C SER A 75 -9.20 -5.73 -3.33
N GLY A 76 -8.57 -5.15 -4.35
CA GLY A 76 -9.11 -5.18 -5.72
C GLY A 76 -10.11 -4.07 -6.03
N THR A 77 -10.57 -3.31 -5.03
CA THR A 77 -11.39 -2.11 -5.26
C THR A 77 -10.61 -1.10 -6.10
N VAL A 78 -11.25 -0.51 -7.10
CA VAL A 78 -10.70 0.62 -7.84
C VAL A 78 -11.31 1.90 -7.29
N VAL A 79 -10.46 2.82 -6.89
CA VAL A 79 -10.82 4.18 -6.50
C VAL A 79 -10.39 5.16 -7.59
N LYS A 80 -11.18 6.20 -7.77
CA LYS A 80 -10.87 7.34 -8.61
C LYS A 80 -10.42 8.50 -7.73
N ILE A 81 -9.28 9.12 -8.05
CA ILE A 81 -8.73 10.29 -7.37
C ILE A 81 -8.48 11.35 -8.45
N GLY A 82 -9.35 12.34 -8.54
CA GLY A 82 -9.35 13.24 -9.70
C GLY A 82 -9.51 12.45 -11.01
N GLN A 83 -8.46 12.39 -11.83
CA GLN A 83 -8.44 11.59 -13.07
C GLN A 83 -7.67 10.26 -12.91
N ALA A 84 -6.99 10.05 -11.78
CA ALA A 84 -6.25 8.83 -11.52
C ALA A 84 -7.19 7.68 -11.15
N LEU A 85 -6.96 6.52 -11.75
CA LEU A 85 -7.57 5.26 -11.34
C LEU A 85 -6.53 4.44 -10.58
N LEU A 86 -6.87 4.05 -9.37
CA LEU A 86 -5.98 3.32 -8.47
C LEU A 86 -6.68 2.06 -7.94
N ARG A 87 -6.09 0.90 -8.21
CA ARG A 87 -6.49 -0.37 -7.59
C ARG A 87 -5.92 -0.44 -6.17
N LEU A 88 -6.76 -0.59 -5.16
CA LEU A 88 -6.32 -0.94 -3.81
C LEU A 88 -5.82 -2.39 -3.79
N THR A 89 -4.68 -2.62 -3.15
CA THR A 89 -4.01 -3.92 -3.21
C THR A 89 -4.07 -4.66 -1.87
N PHE A 90 -3.40 -4.17 -0.85
CA PHE A 90 -3.43 -4.76 0.49
C PHE A 90 -3.01 -3.74 1.55
N HIS A 91 -3.32 -4.03 2.79
CA HIS A 91 -2.93 -3.17 3.91
C HIS A 91 -1.42 -3.18 4.12
N CYS A 92 -0.86 -2.05 4.52
CA CYS A 92 0.54 -1.96 4.89
C CYS A 92 0.75 -2.56 6.28
N GLU A 93 1.62 -3.56 6.36
CA GLU A 93 1.95 -4.19 7.63
C GLU A 93 2.63 -3.22 8.61
N PRO A 94 2.32 -3.28 9.90
CA PRO A 94 3.04 -2.54 10.92
C PRO A 94 4.53 -2.89 10.88
N CYS A 95 5.39 -1.88 10.94
CA CYS A 95 6.84 -2.06 10.94
C CYS A 95 7.47 -1.35 12.15
N LYS A 96 8.71 -1.72 12.48
CA LYS A 96 9.43 -1.19 13.65
C LYS A 96 9.41 0.34 13.76
N LYS A 97 9.38 1.08 12.63
CA LYS A 97 9.33 2.55 12.64
C LYS A 97 7.99 3.07 13.13
N ILE A 98 6.91 2.43 12.70
CA ILE A 98 5.55 2.85 13.03
C ILE A 98 5.14 2.36 14.43
N LEU A 99 5.62 1.19 14.86
CA LEU A 99 5.38 0.67 16.21
C LEU A 99 6.04 1.50 17.33
N LYS A 100 6.86 2.48 16.96
CA LYS A 100 7.33 3.51 17.91
C LYS A 100 6.31 4.62 18.15
N LEU A 101 5.33 4.77 17.26
CA LEU A 101 4.33 5.83 17.27
C LEU A 101 2.96 5.33 17.75
N VAL A 102 2.61 4.09 17.39
CA VAL A 102 1.29 3.50 17.69
C VAL A 102 1.46 2.03 18.04
N GLU A 103 0.70 1.55 19.02
CA GLU A 103 0.66 0.15 19.43
C GLU A 103 0.16 -0.76 18.31
N PHE A 104 0.65 -2.00 18.29
CA PHE A 104 0.35 -2.96 17.23
C PHE A 104 -1.14 -3.22 17.05
N ASP A 105 -1.87 -3.49 18.14
CA ASP A 105 -3.29 -3.87 18.09
C ASP A 105 -4.20 -2.73 17.60
N ARG A 106 -3.76 -1.49 17.78
CA ARG A 106 -4.48 -0.31 17.27
C ARG A 106 -4.27 -0.08 15.78
N ILE A 107 -3.10 -0.44 15.26
CA ILE A 107 -2.67 -0.06 13.91
C ILE A 107 -2.75 -1.20 12.89
N VAL A 108 -2.81 -2.45 13.35
CA VAL A 108 -2.96 -3.61 12.46
C VAL A 108 -4.22 -3.45 11.61
N HIS A 109 -4.11 -3.70 10.29
CA HIS A 109 -5.15 -3.50 9.27
C HIS A 109 -5.63 -2.04 9.06
N ARG A 110 -5.18 -1.08 9.87
CA ARG A 110 -5.65 0.31 9.82
C ARG A 110 -4.55 1.34 9.58
N ARG A 111 -3.30 0.88 9.36
CA ARG A 111 -2.18 1.79 9.12
C ARG A 111 -2.32 2.58 7.83
N SER A 112 -2.50 1.89 6.73
CA SER A 112 -2.58 2.44 5.38
C SER A 112 -2.90 1.31 4.39
N VAL A 113 -3.35 1.66 3.19
CA VAL A 113 -3.57 0.72 2.08
C VAL A 113 -2.61 1.03 0.95
N PHE A 114 -1.99 0.01 0.38
CA PHE A 114 -1.24 0.16 -0.86
C PHE A 114 -2.16 0.23 -2.07
N GLY A 115 -1.69 0.94 -3.09
CA GLY A 115 -2.36 1.04 -4.37
C GLY A 115 -1.43 0.88 -5.55
N MET A 116 -2.01 0.50 -6.68
CA MET A 116 -1.39 0.39 -7.98
C MET A 116 -2.16 1.25 -8.98
N PHE A 117 -1.48 2.20 -9.62
CA PHE A 117 -2.09 3.05 -10.64
C PHE A 117 -2.40 2.28 -11.92
N LEU A 118 -3.53 2.58 -12.52
CA LEU A 118 -4.02 1.92 -13.73
C LEU A 118 -3.85 2.79 -14.98
N ASN A 119 -3.64 4.09 -14.81
CA ASN A 119 -3.48 5.06 -15.89
C ASN A 119 -2.44 6.14 -15.55
N ASN A 120 -2.06 6.90 -16.56
CA ASN A 120 -1.32 8.14 -16.38
C ASN A 120 -2.29 9.25 -15.96
N ALA A 121 -1.97 9.95 -14.88
CA ALA A 121 -2.80 11.04 -14.39
C ALA A 121 -2.01 11.98 -13.47
N ARG A 122 -2.66 13.10 -13.16
CA ARG A 122 -2.26 14.03 -12.11
C ARG A 122 -3.25 13.93 -10.96
N ILE A 123 -2.75 13.97 -9.74
CA ILE A 123 -3.54 14.10 -8.51
C ILE A 123 -3.11 15.40 -7.84
N THR A 124 -4.10 16.21 -7.46
CA THR A 124 -3.90 17.53 -6.82
C THR A 124 -4.62 17.55 -5.48
N LEU A 125 -4.17 18.39 -4.56
CA LEU A 125 -4.88 18.63 -3.28
C LEU A 125 -6.33 19.04 -3.57
N GLY A 126 -7.26 18.49 -2.80
CA GLY A 126 -8.70 18.71 -2.97
C GLY A 126 -9.37 17.82 -4.01
N ASP A 127 -8.63 17.05 -4.81
CA ASP A 127 -9.22 16.12 -5.76
C ASP A 127 -10.20 15.17 -5.08
N GLU A 128 -11.30 14.88 -5.73
CA GLU A 128 -12.29 13.95 -5.24
C GLU A 128 -11.71 12.53 -5.14
N PHE A 129 -11.97 11.87 -4.02
CA PHE A 129 -11.74 10.44 -3.81
C PHE A 129 -13.08 9.71 -3.84
N ALA A 130 -13.28 8.88 -4.85
CA ALA A 130 -14.53 8.13 -5.06
C ALA A 130 -14.25 6.65 -5.31
N VAL A 131 -15.10 5.78 -4.77
CA VAL A 131 -15.07 4.34 -5.06
C VAL A 131 -15.79 4.09 -6.39
N THR A 132 -15.17 3.35 -7.31
CA THR A 132 -15.77 2.99 -8.60
C THR A 132 -16.47 1.63 -8.52
N GLN A 133 -17.21 1.30 -9.58
CA GLN A 133 -17.79 -0.05 -9.73
C GLN A 133 -16.77 -1.09 -10.20
N GLN A 134 -15.64 -0.65 -10.74
CA GLN A 134 -14.60 -1.55 -11.24
C GLN A 134 -13.95 -2.33 -10.09
N ARG A 135 -13.75 -3.62 -10.30
CA ARG A 135 -13.13 -4.52 -9.32
C ARG A 135 -12.11 -5.42 -10.01
N PHE A 136 -11.04 -5.69 -9.30
CA PHE A 136 -10.07 -6.72 -9.63
C PHE A 136 -10.19 -7.87 -8.64
N GLU A 137 -9.52 -8.98 -8.97
CA GLU A 137 -9.35 -10.08 -8.04
C GLU A 137 -8.77 -9.60 -6.71
N GLU A 138 -9.31 -10.08 -5.63
CA GLU A 138 -8.84 -9.77 -4.29
C GLU A 138 -7.46 -10.38 -4.02
N ILE A 139 -6.56 -9.59 -3.45
CA ILE A 139 -5.27 -10.06 -2.95
C ILE A 139 -5.46 -10.44 -1.49
N PRO A 140 -5.25 -11.71 -1.10
CA PRO A 140 -5.48 -12.15 0.26
C PRO A 140 -4.69 -11.33 1.30
N TYR A 141 -5.35 -10.95 2.39
CA TYR A 141 -4.69 -10.23 3.48
C TYR A 141 -3.74 -11.14 4.30
N PRO A 142 -4.11 -12.38 4.69
CA PRO A 142 -3.20 -13.25 5.44
C PRO A 142 -1.93 -13.54 4.63
N ILE A 143 -0.76 -13.37 5.25
CA ILE A 143 0.55 -13.44 4.58
C ILE A 143 0.73 -14.75 3.81
N ASN A 144 0.39 -15.89 4.41
CA ASN A 144 0.54 -17.20 3.77
C ASN A 144 -0.37 -17.33 2.52
N ALA A 145 -1.61 -16.87 2.61
CA ALA A 145 -2.54 -16.88 1.48
C ALA A 145 -2.07 -15.92 0.38
N ARG A 146 -1.54 -14.74 0.75
CA ARG A 146 -0.96 -13.77 -0.19
C ARG A 146 0.25 -14.33 -0.92
N ILE A 147 1.15 -15.03 -0.22
CA ILE A 147 2.29 -15.71 -0.84
C ILE A 147 1.82 -16.76 -1.84
N ARG A 148 0.85 -17.62 -1.48
CA ARG A 148 0.29 -18.63 -2.40
C ARG A 148 -0.36 -17.98 -3.64
N TRP A 149 -1.15 -16.93 -3.42
CA TRP A 149 -1.77 -16.17 -4.50
C TRP A 149 -0.73 -15.63 -5.48
N PHE A 150 0.32 -15.02 -4.97
CA PHE A 150 1.38 -14.44 -5.79
C PHE A 150 2.18 -15.51 -6.55
N LEU A 151 2.52 -16.63 -5.90
CA LEU A 151 3.22 -17.74 -6.53
C LEU A 151 2.36 -18.36 -7.66
N LYS A 152 1.07 -18.53 -7.43
CA LYS A 152 0.13 -19.01 -8.45
C LYS A 152 0.12 -18.10 -9.68
N LYS A 153 0.10 -16.78 -9.50
CA LYS A 153 0.14 -15.79 -10.59
C LYS A 153 1.44 -15.81 -11.39
N ARG A 154 2.55 -16.25 -10.79
CA ARG A 154 3.88 -16.36 -11.42
C ARG A 154 4.26 -17.79 -11.84
N GLY A 155 3.31 -18.68 -11.96
CA GLY A 155 3.59 -20.08 -12.34
C GLY A 155 4.50 -20.81 -11.34
N GLY A 156 4.39 -20.49 -10.04
CA GLY A 156 5.15 -21.13 -8.99
C GLY A 156 6.59 -20.61 -8.79
N ARG A 157 6.99 -19.57 -9.54
CA ARG A 157 8.37 -19.05 -9.54
C ARG A 157 8.47 -17.70 -8.82
N GLY A 158 9.56 -17.48 -8.07
CA GLY A 158 9.88 -16.20 -7.46
C GLY A 158 11.03 -16.31 -6.47
N ALA A 159 11.99 -15.37 -6.53
CA ALA A 159 13.01 -15.27 -5.51
C ALA A 159 12.41 -14.75 -4.20
N ALA A 160 12.93 -15.20 -3.07
CA ALA A 160 12.41 -14.84 -1.73
C ALA A 160 12.41 -13.32 -1.49
N LEU A 161 13.41 -12.60 -1.99
CA LEU A 161 13.50 -11.13 -1.87
C LEU A 161 12.45 -10.41 -2.70
N ASP A 162 12.19 -10.87 -3.92
CA ASP A 162 11.14 -10.30 -4.78
C ASP A 162 9.76 -10.44 -4.14
N LEU A 163 9.53 -11.56 -3.46
CA LEU A 163 8.29 -11.81 -2.74
C LEU A 163 8.10 -10.85 -1.56
N VAL A 164 9.16 -10.60 -0.77
CA VAL A 164 9.09 -9.67 0.36
C VAL A 164 8.67 -8.28 -0.11
N HIS A 165 9.27 -7.76 -1.18
CA HIS A 165 8.91 -6.46 -1.72
C HIS A 165 7.53 -6.44 -2.36
N ALA A 166 7.22 -7.41 -3.21
CA ALA A 166 5.94 -7.49 -3.90
C ALA A 166 4.75 -7.64 -2.95
N LEU A 167 4.93 -8.40 -1.86
CA LEU A 167 3.88 -8.72 -0.90
C LEU A 167 3.74 -7.70 0.24
N GLY A 168 4.51 -6.63 0.25
CA GLY A 168 4.41 -5.60 1.27
C GLY A 168 4.94 -5.99 2.65
N LEU A 169 5.76 -7.03 2.72
CA LEU A 169 6.28 -7.51 3.99
C LEU A 169 7.43 -6.64 4.50
N PRO A 170 7.65 -6.58 5.82
CA PRO A 170 8.84 -5.95 6.39
C PRO A 170 10.11 -6.59 5.83
N ALA A 171 11.18 -5.81 5.64
CA ALA A 171 12.46 -6.32 5.14
C ALA A 171 13.03 -7.47 6.01
N SER A 172 12.74 -7.46 7.32
CA SER A 172 13.08 -8.55 8.24
C SER A 172 12.48 -9.90 7.85
N SER A 173 11.37 -9.90 7.12
CA SER A 173 10.73 -11.14 6.63
C SER A 173 11.58 -11.86 5.59
N GLY A 174 12.55 -11.19 4.95
CA GLY A 174 13.48 -11.82 4.00
C GLY A 174 14.25 -12.99 4.60
N ARG A 175 14.56 -12.94 5.90
CA ARG A 175 15.28 -14.03 6.60
C ARG A 175 14.44 -15.29 6.80
N ILE A 176 13.13 -15.15 6.98
CA ILE A 176 12.21 -16.27 7.22
C ILE A 176 11.54 -16.75 5.93
N MET A 177 11.59 -15.96 4.86
CA MET A 177 10.90 -16.26 3.60
C MET A 177 11.30 -17.59 2.98
N PRO A 178 12.59 -18.01 2.92
CA PRO A 178 12.96 -19.33 2.40
C PRO A 178 12.28 -20.49 3.14
N ARG A 179 12.19 -20.38 4.48
CA ARG A 179 11.52 -21.40 5.33
C ARG A 179 10.00 -21.40 5.11
N LEU A 180 9.39 -20.22 4.95
CA LEU A 180 7.97 -20.08 4.64
C LEU A 180 7.63 -20.69 3.29
N LEU A 181 8.42 -20.41 2.27
CA LEU A 181 8.26 -20.98 0.93
C LEU A 181 8.37 -22.50 0.95
N ALA A 182 9.38 -23.05 1.63
CA ALA A 182 9.57 -24.50 1.76
C ALA A 182 8.37 -25.19 2.44
N LYS A 183 7.74 -24.55 3.43
CA LYS A 183 6.52 -25.07 4.07
C LYS A 183 5.31 -25.00 3.13
N LEU A 184 5.13 -23.89 2.41
CA LEU A 184 3.98 -23.68 1.54
C LEU A 184 3.99 -24.57 0.29
N VAL A 185 5.18 -24.93 -0.21
CA VAL A 185 5.35 -25.87 -1.33
C VAL A 185 5.05 -27.31 -0.90
N LYS A 186 5.35 -27.67 0.37
CA LYS A 186 5.11 -29.02 0.91
C LYS A 186 3.67 -29.25 1.39
N SER A 187 2.86 -28.21 1.53
CA SER A 187 1.45 -28.29 1.93
C SER A 187 0.58 -27.76 0.81
N PRO A 188 0.27 -28.53 -0.22
CA PRO A 188 -0.77 -28.17 -1.17
C PRO A 188 -2.10 -28.00 -0.42
N ALA A 189 -2.89 -27.00 -0.86
CA ALA A 189 -4.20 -26.70 -0.28
C ALA A 189 -5.20 -27.81 -0.60
#